data_f2db8f4f0bb4c533a44218966d49ae2c
#
_entry.id   f2db8f4f0bb4c533a44218966d49ae2c
#
_cell.length_a   1.000
_cell.length_b   1.000
_cell.length_c   1.000
_cell.angle_alpha   90.00
_cell.angle_beta   90.00
_cell.angle_gamma   90.00
#
_symmetry.space_group_name_H-M   'P 1'
#
loop_
_entity.id
_entity.type
_entity.pdbx_description
1 polymer ?
#
loop_
_entity_poly.entity_id
_entity_poly.type
_entity_poly.pdbx_seq_one_letter_code
_entity_poly.pdbx_strand_id
1 'polypeptide(L)'
;MEKVLEITSNNHIIMIDKLCKRILGHPEILGRIIKGFIKEAKDVSLEEIIEIIKGKKEQEGNSYFQQLNNVIDIAHHGRVEFDYFCCINLPQDDGTMKRIYLDIEIQNV
;
A
#
# COMPACT_ATOMS: atom_id res chain seq x y z
N MET A 1 6.94 -4.12 -9.77
CA MET A 1 7.85 -3.15 -9.11
C MET A 1 7.46 -3.02 -7.65
N GLU A 2 8.46 -3.10 -6.78
CA GLU A 2 8.23 -2.97 -5.35
C GLU A 2 8.66 -1.59 -4.85
N LYS A 3 7.82 -0.98 -4.04
CA LYS A 3 8.12 0.28 -3.39
C LYS A 3 8.04 0.10 -1.88
N VAL A 4 8.98 0.67 -1.17
CA VAL A 4 9.01 0.67 0.29
C VAL A 4 8.83 2.09 0.78
N LEU A 5 7.81 2.30 1.61
CA LEU A 5 7.57 3.58 2.27
C LEU A 5 7.79 3.41 3.77
N GLU A 6 8.59 4.27 4.34
CA GLU A 6 8.86 4.25 5.76
C GLU A 6 8.15 5.40 6.44
N ILE A 7 7.32 5.07 7.41
CA ILE A 7 6.61 6.05 8.22
C ILE A 7 7.19 6.00 9.62
N THR A 8 7.78 7.10 10.04
CA THR A 8 8.45 7.19 11.33
C THR A 8 7.49 7.71 12.39
N SER A 9 7.45 7.00 13.51
CA SER A 9 6.66 7.38 14.67
C SER A 9 7.59 7.74 15.84
N ASN A 10 7.25 8.81 16.55
CA ASN A 10 8.00 9.21 17.75
C ASN A 10 7.57 8.43 18.99
N ASN A 11 6.76 7.41 18.83
CA ASN A 11 6.20 6.69 19.94
C ASN A 11 6.66 5.26 19.97
N HIS A 12 6.96 4.77 21.16
CA HIS A 12 7.43 3.41 21.40
C HIS A 12 6.30 2.47 21.82
N ILE A 13 5.06 2.92 21.72
CA ILE A 13 3.93 2.19 22.27
C ILE A 13 3.33 1.32 21.17
N ILE A 14 3.23 0.02 21.46
CA ILE A 14 2.61 -0.96 20.56
C ILE A 14 1.21 -0.53 20.13
N MET A 15 0.49 0.17 20.99
CA MET A 15 -0.85 0.65 20.71
C MET A 15 -0.88 1.64 19.56
N ILE A 16 0.13 2.52 19.45
CA ILE A 16 0.24 3.48 18.36
C ILE A 16 0.57 2.78 17.06
N ASP A 17 1.42 1.77 17.09
CA ASP A 17 1.74 0.96 15.95
C ASP A 17 0.48 0.31 15.37
N LYS A 18 -0.35 -0.28 16.23
CA LYS A 18 -1.63 -0.87 15.81
C LYS A 18 -2.59 0.17 15.25
N LEU A 19 -2.63 1.37 15.85
CA LEU A 19 -3.46 2.45 15.36
C LEU A 19 -3.01 2.90 13.98
N CYS A 20 -1.70 3.05 13.76
CA CYS A 20 -1.15 3.41 12.47
C CYS A 20 -1.51 2.38 11.39
N LYS A 21 -1.42 1.09 11.69
CA LYS A 21 -1.82 0.04 10.76
C LYS A 21 -3.30 0.12 10.39
N ARG A 22 -4.15 0.44 11.37
CA ARG A 22 -5.58 0.63 11.14
C ARG A 22 -5.85 1.84 10.26
N ILE A 23 -5.13 2.93 10.49
CA ILE A 23 -5.25 4.15 9.71
C ILE A 23 -4.79 3.91 8.28
N LEU A 24 -3.69 3.18 8.07
CA LEU A 24 -3.20 2.83 6.74
C LEU A 24 -4.19 1.98 5.95
N GLY A 25 -5.01 1.20 6.63
CA GLY A 25 -6.07 0.44 5.98
C GLY A 25 -7.23 1.30 5.48
N HIS A 26 -7.29 2.58 5.87
CA HIS A 26 -8.37 3.46 5.46
C HIS A 26 -8.12 3.98 4.04
N PRO A 27 -9.06 3.76 3.09
CA PRO A 27 -8.81 4.07 1.68
C PRO A 27 -8.41 5.53 1.40
N GLU A 28 -8.99 6.49 2.11
CA GLU A 28 -8.66 7.89 1.89
C GLU A 28 -7.23 8.22 2.33
N ILE A 29 -6.79 7.65 3.43
CA ILE A 29 -5.45 7.89 3.95
C ILE A 29 -4.42 7.16 3.08
N LEU A 30 -4.66 5.90 2.79
CA LEU A 30 -3.77 5.12 1.93
C LEU A 30 -3.69 5.74 0.53
N GLY A 31 -4.82 6.20 0.00
CA GLY A 31 -4.86 6.87 -1.29
C GLY A 31 -3.98 8.12 -1.34
N ARG A 32 -3.99 8.93 -0.28
CA ARG A 32 -3.14 10.12 -0.19
C ARG A 32 -1.67 9.77 -0.10
N ILE A 33 -1.34 8.72 0.61
CA ILE A 33 0.04 8.24 0.70
C ILE A 33 0.52 7.78 -0.68
N ILE A 34 -0.27 6.99 -1.38
CA ILE A 34 0.08 6.52 -2.72
C ILE A 34 0.24 7.71 -3.67
N LYS A 35 -0.72 8.64 -3.66
CA LYS A 35 -0.67 9.82 -4.53
C LYS A 35 0.57 10.67 -4.28
N GLY A 36 0.96 10.81 -3.02
CA GLY A 36 2.08 11.67 -2.64
C GLY A 36 3.46 11.05 -2.82
N PHE A 37 3.58 9.72 -2.71
CA PHE A 37 4.89 9.07 -2.69
C PHE A 37 5.17 8.16 -3.87
N ILE A 38 4.15 7.75 -4.61
CA ILE A 38 4.33 6.80 -5.70
C ILE A 38 4.32 7.56 -7.02
N LYS A 39 5.45 7.48 -7.72
CA LYS A 39 5.65 8.17 -8.99
C LYS A 39 4.59 7.80 -10.02
N GLU A 40 4.24 6.54 -10.09
CA GLU A 40 3.28 6.01 -11.05
C GLU A 40 1.84 6.50 -10.78
N ALA A 41 1.59 7.10 -9.62
CA ALA A 41 0.30 7.68 -9.28
C ALA A 41 0.18 9.17 -9.64
N LYS A 42 1.25 9.76 -10.15
CA LYS A 42 1.32 11.21 -10.39
C LYS A 42 0.16 11.72 -11.25
N ASP A 43 -0.17 11.01 -12.31
CA ASP A 43 -1.20 11.41 -13.26
C ASP A 43 -2.56 10.75 -13.02
N VAL A 44 -2.68 10.00 -11.92
CA VAL A 44 -3.94 9.38 -11.52
C VAL A 44 -4.57 10.27 -10.44
N SER A 45 -5.85 10.58 -10.58
CA SER A 45 -6.53 11.43 -9.59
C SER A 45 -6.66 10.72 -8.24
N LEU A 46 -6.69 11.52 -7.17
CA LEU A 46 -6.87 10.95 -5.82
C LEU A 46 -8.18 10.18 -5.72
N GLU A 47 -9.26 10.69 -6.30
CA GLU A 47 -10.55 10.03 -6.30
C GLU A 47 -10.49 8.66 -6.97
N GLU A 48 -9.78 8.56 -8.09
CA GLU A 48 -9.63 7.28 -8.78
C GLU A 48 -8.80 6.30 -7.95
N ILE A 49 -7.74 6.76 -7.32
CA ILE A 49 -6.93 5.91 -6.44
C ILE A 49 -7.78 5.38 -5.28
N ILE A 50 -8.58 6.24 -4.66
CA ILE A 50 -9.47 5.83 -3.58
C ILE A 50 -10.47 4.79 -4.05
N GLU A 51 -11.07 4.97 -5.22
CA GLU A 51 -12.00 3.99 -5.77
C GLU A 51 -11.33 2.66 -6.07
N ILE A 52 -10.09 2.68 -6.55
CA ILE A 52 -9.30 1.47 -6.76
C ILE A 52 -9.11 0.72 -5.43
N ILE A 53 -8.73 1.44 -4.39
CA ILE A 53 -8.50 0.84 -3.06
C ILE A 53 -9.80 0.25 -2.51
N LYS A 54 -10.92 0.92 -2.73
CA LYS A 54 -12.23 0.42 -2.29
C LYS A 54 -12.73 -0.79 -3.07
N GLY A 55 -11.99 -1.23 -4.09
CA GLY A 55 -12.37 -2.39 -4.88
C GLY A 55 -13.43 -2.12 -5.92
N LYS A 56 -13.67 -0.86 -6.29
CA LYS A 56 -14.66 -0.49 -7.30
C LYS A 56 -14.17 -0.66 -8.74
N LYS A 57 -12.89 -0.97 -8.91
CA LYS A 57 -12.28 -1.19 -10.21
C LYS A 57 -11.82 -2.64 -10.32
N GLU A 58 -12.26 -3.31 -11.36
CA GLU A 58 -11.90 -4.70 -11.63
C GLU A 58 -11.60 -4.87 -13.12
N GLN A 59 -10.71 -5.80 -13.43
CA GLN A 59 -10.47 -6.25 -14.78
C GLN A 59 -10.40 -7.78 -14.79
N GLU A 60 -11.24 -8.41 -15.60
CA GLU A 60 -11.30 -9.88 -15.69
C GLU A 60 -11.54 -10.55 -14.34
N GLY A 61 -12.36 -9.94 -13.48
CA GLY A 61 -12.67 -10.47 -12.15
C GLY A 61 -11.61 -10.20 -11.09
N ASN A 62 -10.51 -9.53 -11.46
CA ASN A 62 -9.44 -9.21 -10.52
C ASN A 62 -9.51 -7.76 -10.08
N SER A 63 -9.49 -7.53 -8.78
CA SER A 63 -9.45 -6.18 -8.23
C SER A 63 -8.10 -5.51 -8.53
N TYR A 64 -8.13 -4.21 -8.76
CA TYR A 64 -6.91 -3.44 -8.95
C TYR A 64 -6.14 -3.20 -7.66
N PHE A 65 -6.72 -3.52 -6.52
CA PHE A 65 -6.06 -3.37 -5.22
C PHE A 65 -6.27 -4.63 -4.38
N GLN A 66 -5.19 -5.08 -3.75
CA GLN A 66 -5.23 -6.18 -2.79
C GLN A 66 -4.33 -5.88 -1.61
N GLN A 67 -4.86 -6.02 -0.41
CA GLN A 67 -4.02 -6.09 0.77
C GLN A 67 -3.44 -7.49 0.84
N LEU A 68 -2.12 -7.60 0.91
CA LEU A 68 -1.44 -8.87 0.89
C LEU A 68 -1.12 -9.33 2.31
N ASN A 69 -0.78 -10.61 2.44
CA ASN A 69 -0.38 -11.16 3.73
C ASN A 69 0.90 -10.45 4.19
N ASN A 70 0.86 -9.87 5.37
CA ASN A 70 1.98 -9.14 5.94
C ASN A 70 3.02 -10.03 6.60
N VAL A 71 2.83 -11.33 6.56
CA VAL A 71 3.77 -12.32 7.10
C VAL A 71 4.12 -13.31 6.00
N ILE A 72 5.39 -13.45 5.70
CA ILE A 72 5.88 -14.36 4.67
C ILE A 72 6.97 -15.23 5.26
N ASP A 73 6.86 -16.54 5.06
CA ASP A 73 7.92 -17.48 5.40
C ASP A 73 8.87 -17.63 4.22
N ILE A 74 10.12 -17.25 4.43
CA ILE A 74 11.15 -17.33 3.40
C ILE A 74 12.07 -18.49 3.74
N ALA A 75 12.23 -19.43 2.79
CA ALA A 75 13.11 -20.58 2.96
C ALA A 75 14.52 -20.10 3.35
N HIS A 76 15.08 -20.69 4.41
CA HIS A 76 16.41 -20.40 4.96
C HIS A 76 16.57 -19.04 5.64
N HIS A 77 15.54 -18.17 5.58
CA HIS A 77 15.59 -16.84 6.20
C HIS A 77 14.57 -16.67 7.31
N GLY A 78 13.67 -17.65 7.46
CA GLY A 78 12.65 -17.62 8.48
C GLY A 78 11.47 -16.72 8.09
N ARG A 79 10.82 -16.19 9.10
CA ARG A 79 9.58 -15.42 8.95
C ARG A 79 9.88 -13.94 8.79
N VAL A 80 9.32 -13.33 7.76
CA VAL A 80 9.43 -11.88 7.51
C VAL A 80 8.07 -11.24 7.73
N GLU A 81 8.03 -10.19 8.52
CA GLU A 81 6.82 -9.42 8.77
C GLU A 81 6.92 -8.05 8.13
N PHE A 82 5.83 -7.63 7.47
CA PHE A 82 5.66 -6.28 6.94
C PHE A 82 4.63 -5.55 7.78
N ASP A 83 4.80 -4.26 8.00
CA ASP A 83 3.80 -3.49 8.75
C ASP A 83 2.50 -3.36 7.97
N TYR A 84 2.58 -3.01 6.70
CA TYR A 84 1.43 -3.01 5.81
C TYR A 84 1.91 -3.34 4.40
N PHE A 85 1.35 -4.38 3.81
CA PHE A 85 1.75 -4.84 2.48
C PHE A 85 0.55 -4.91 1.56
N CYS A 86 0.65 -4.28 0.40
CA CYS A 86 -0.43 -4.28 -0.57
C CYS A 86 0.10 -4.23 -2.00
N CYS A 87 -0.79 -4.52 -2.93
CA CYS A 87 -0.54 -4.43 -4.36
C CYS A 87 -1.61 -3.55 -4.99
N ILE A 88 -1.21 -2.62 -5.83
CA ILE A 88 -2.14 -1.76 -6.56
C ILE A 88 -1.77 -1.71 -8.04
N ASN A 89 -2.77 -1.75 -8.91
CA ASN A 89 -2.62 -1.53 -10.34
C ASN A 89 -3.06 -0.11 -10.66
N LEU A 90 -2.15 0.67 -11.21
CA LEU A 90 -2.39 2.08 -11.53
C LEU A 90 -2.43 2.27 -13.05
N PRO A 91 -3.51 2.87 -13.58
CA PRO A 91 -3.55 3.20 -15.01
C PRO A 91 -2.57 4.31 -15.34
N GLN A 92 -1.94 4.20 -16.48
CA GLN A 92 -0.98 5.18 -16.97
C GLN A 92 -1.57 5.92 -18.17
N ASP A 93 -0.99 7.08 -18.49
CA ASP A 93 -1.46 7.93 -19.59
C ASP A 93 -1.38 7.25 -20.95
N ASP A 94 -0.46 6.33 -21.13
CA ASP A 94 -0.30 5.59 -22.37
C ASP A 94 -1.25 4.40 -22.52
N GLY A 95 -2.20 4.24 -21.60
CA GLY A 95 -3.17 3.16 -21.61
C GLY A 95 -2.68 1.87 -20.97
N THR A 96 -1.44 1.82 -20.49
CA THR A 96 -0.91 0.65 -19.79
C THR A 96 -1.28 0.68 -18.31
N MET A 97 -1.13 -0.47 -17.64
CA MET A 97 -1.29 -0.59 -16.20
C MET A 97 0.06 -0.88 -15.57
N LYS A 98 0.33 -0.23 -14.46
CA LYS A 98 1.52 -0.52 -13.65
C LYS A 98 1.08 -1.19 -12.37
N ARG A 99 1.61 -2.38 -12.13
CA ARG A 99 1.40 -3.11 -10.88
C ARG A 99 2.51 -2.73 -9.90
N ILE A 100 2.12 -2.26 -8.73
CA ILE A 100 3.05 -1.79 -7.71
C ILE A 100 2.78 -2.53 -6.43
N TYR A 101 3.83 -3.10 -5.86
CA TYR A 101 3.80 -3.70 -4.54
C TYR A 101 4.33 -2.70 -3.55
N LEU A 102 3.54 -2.42 -2.51
CA LEU A 102 3.88 -1.43 -1.48
C LEU A 102 4.11 -2.13 -0.17
N ASP A 103 5.29 -1.95 0.38
CA ASP A 103 5.60 -2.30 1.74
C ASP A 103 5.74 -0.98 2.52
N ILE A 104 4.79 -0.74 3.41
CA ILE A 104 4.80 0.46 4.25
C ILE A 104 5.27 0.05 5.63
N GLU A 105 6.45 0.56 6.00
CA GLU A 105 7.05 0.27 7.28
C GLU A 105 6.78 1.40 8.26
N ILE A 106 6.37 1.04 9.47
CA ILE A 106 6.13 1.99 10.54
C ILE A 106 7.30 1.87 11.51
N GLN A 107 8.07 2.94 11.62
CA GLN A 107 9.25 2.96 12.48
C GLN A 107 8.99 3.78 13.72
N ASN A 108 9.41 3.23 14.85
CA ASN A 108 9.40 3.96 16.12
C ASN A 108 10.75 4.63 16.31
N VAL A 109 10.73 5.90 16.62
CA VAL A 109 11.93 6.70 16.83
C VAL A 109 12.11 6.99 18.31
#